data_b07df0dbd1602e34a2c6380a2f5ccfdb
#
_entry.id   b07df0dbd1602e34a2c6380a2f5ccfdb
#
_cell.length_a   1.000
_cell.length_b   1.000
_cell.length_c   1.000
_cell.angle_alpha   90.00
_cell.angle_beta   90.00
_cell.angle_gamma   90.00
#
_symmetry.space_group_name_H-M   'P 1'
#
loop_
_entity.id
_entity.type
_entity.pdbx_description
1 polymer ?
#
loop_
_entity_poly.entity_id
_entity_poly.type
_entity_poly.pdbx_seq_one_letter_code
_entity_poly.pdbx_strand_id
1 'polypeptide(L)'
;MDLVVSCRGGHKCLMALTERVTRQEIMRLIPDKSAASVVRAMNTLERKYGKMFPEVFKTITVDNGTEFSNCEGMETSIFKAGGQRTKVYYCHPYCSSERGSNEKQNQMIRRKFPKGTNFDRVSPKEVRMVEDWLNRYPRKILGWYS
;
A
#
# COMPACT_ATOMS: atom_id res chain seq x y z
N MET A 1 3.99 -0.30 -3.46
CA MET A 1 2.73 0.34 -3.00
C MET A 1 1.78 0.53 -4.17
N ASP A 2 0.52 0.31 -3.95
CA ASP A 2 -0.48 0.39 -5.00
C ASP A 2 -1.83 0.81 -4.40
N LEU A 3 -2.74 1.30 -5.25
CA LEU A 3 -4.11 1.60 -4.83
C LEU A 3 -5.09 0.63 -5.49
N VAL A 4 -5.97 0.06 -4.67
CA VAL A 4 -7.11 -0.75 -5.13
C VAL A 4 -8.32 0.18 -5.12
N VAL A 5 -8.85 0.47 -6.30
CA VAL A 5 -9.93 1.44 -6.45
C VAL A 5 -11.29 0.83 -6.16
N SER A 6 -12.20 1.70 -5.71
CA SER A 6 -13.60 1.35 -5.46
C SER A 6 -14.36 1.10 -6.75
N CYS A 7 -15.63 0.73 -6.61
CA CYS A 7 -16.55 0.64 -7.74
C CYS A 7 -16.80 2.03 -8.35
N ARG A 8 -17.41 2.04 -9.52
CA ARG A 8 -17.79 3.30 -10.17
C ARG A 8 -18.73 4.09 -9.24
N GLY A 9 -18.36 5.34 -8.96
CA GLY A 9 -19.09 6.21 -8.04
C GLY A 9 -18.62 6.15 -6.60
N GLY A 10 -17.76 5.19 -6.23
CA GLY A 10 -17.15 5.16 -4.91
C GLY A 10 -15.97 6.12 -4.82
N HIS A 11 -15.69 6.64 -3.62
CA HIS A 11 -14.62 7.62 -3.38
C HIS A 11 -13.42 7.02 -2.67
N LYS A 12 -13.64 6.18 -1.67
CA LYS A 12 -12.55 5.57 -0.90
C LYS A 12 -11.75 4.58 -1.72
N CYS A 13 -10.47 4.48 -1.41
CA CYS A 13 -9.56 3.52 -2.03
C CYS A 13 -8.84 2.74 -0.96
N LEU A 14 -8.28 1.59 -1.35
CA LEU A 14 -7.46 0.77 -0.48
C LEU A 14 -6.00 0.94 -0.88
N MET A 15 -5.19 1.49 0.03
CA MET A 15 -3.75 1.61 -0.17
C MET A 15 -3.08 0.33 0.33
N ALA A 16 -2.33 -0.33 -0.54
CA ALA A 16 -1.68 -1.60 -0.24
C ALA A 16 -0.17 -1.48 -0.42
N LEU A 17 0.57 -1.93 0.60
CA LEU A 17 2.04 -2.02 0.56
C LEU A 17 2.43 -3.48 0.75
N THR A 18 3.25 -3.99 -0.17
CA THR A 18 3.71 -5.38 -0.14
C THR A 18 5.22 -5.43 0.06
N GLU A 19 5.68 -6.18 1.07
CA GLU A 19 7.09 -6.46 1.24
C GLU A 19 7.47 -7.60 0.28
N ARG A 20 8.53 -7.40 -0.51
CA ARG A 20 8.88 -8.31 -1.62
C ARG A 20 9.35 -9.69 -1.20
N VAL A 21 10.09 -9.78 -0.10
CA VAL A 21 10.69 -11.03 0.35
C VAL A 21 9.70 -11.84 1.17
N THR A 22 9.13 -11.24 2.22
CA THR A 22 8.21 -11.92 3.14
C THR A 22 6.78 -11.97 2.66
N ARG A 23 6.43 -11.13 1.67
CA ARG A 23 5.06 -10.95 1.17
C ARG A 23 4.10 -10.42 2.22
N GLN A 24 4.61 -9.82 3.28
CA GLN A 24 3.79 -9.13 4.27
C GLN A 24 3.05 -7.98 3.61
N GLU A 25 1.78 -7.86 3.96
CA GLU A 25 0.90 -6.85 3.38
C GLU A 25 0.46 -5.85 4.45
N ILE A 26 0.48 -4.57 4.09
CA ILE A 26 -0.07 -3.49 4.91
C ILE A 26 -1.13 -2.81 4.07
N MET A 27 -2.35 -2.73 4.61
CA MET A 27 -3.48 -2.14 3.91
C MET A 27 -4.09 -1.02 4.74
N ARG A 28 -4.42 0.08 4.07
CA ARG A 28 -5.08 1.22 4.71
C ARG A 28 -6.17 1.77 3.79
N LEU A 29 -7.31 2.06 4.39
CA LEU A 29 -8.41 2.71 3.69
C LEU A 29 -8.16 4.21 3.66
N ILE A 30 -8.20 4.81 2.46
CA ILE A 30 -8.00 6.26 2.29
C ILE A 30 -9.24 6.90 1.69
N PRO A 31 -9.49 8.20 2.00
CA PRO A 31 -10.74 8.86 1.61
C PRO A 31 -10.96 8.98 0.11
N ASP A 32 -9.90 9.13 -0.66
CA ASP A 32 -9.98 9.31 -2.10
C ASP A 32 -8.65 8.95 -2.78
N LYS A 33 -8.65 8.98 -4.11
CA LYS A 33 -7.49 8.68 -4.93
C LYS A 33 -6.69 9.97 -5.22
N SER A 34 -6.26 10.68 -4.18
CA SER A 34 -5.46 11.89 -4.33
C SER A 34 -4.07 11.73 -3.73
N ALA A 35 -3.12 12.53 -4.25
CA ALA A 35 -1.76 12.55 -3.70
C ALA A 35 -1.75 12.97 -2.22
N ALA A 36 -2.62 13.91 -1.84
CA ALA A 36 -2.74 14.35 -0.46
C ALA A 36 -3.20 13.23 0.47
N SER A 37 -4.15 12.39 0.03
CA SER A 37 -4.62 11.24 0.83
C SER A 37 -3.54 10.20 1.01
N VAL A 38 -2.75 9.93 -0.03
CA VAL A 38 -1.61 9.01 0.05
C VAL A 38 -0.57 9.52 1.07
N VAL A 39 -0.22 10.79 1.01
CA VAL A 39 0.74 11.40 1.95
C VAL A 39 0.22 11.32 3.39
N ARG A 40 -1.06 11.61 3.62
CA ARG A 40 -1.67 11.50 4.96
C ARG A 40 -1.63 10.07 5.48
N ALA A 41 -1.87 9.09 4.63
CA ALA A 41 -1.77 7.68 5.01
C ALA A 41 -0.34 7.30 5.37
N MET A 42 0.65 7.79 4.63
CA MET A 42 2.07 7.62 4.95
C MET A 42 2.42 8.26 6.29
N ASN A 43 1.89 9.46 6.57
CA ASN A 43 2.09 10.11 7.86
C ASN A 43 1.52 9.28 9.01
N THR A 44 0.36 8.68 8.83
CA THR A 44 -0.27 7.80 9.82
C THR A 44 0.58 6.56 10.07
N LEU A 45 1.13 5.96 9.02
CA LEU A 45 2.03 4.82 9.15
C LEU A 45 3.31 5.21 9.90
N GLU A 46 3.87 6.38 9.61
CA GLU A 46 5.07 6.85 10.32
C GLU A 46 4.79 7.06 11.81
N ARG A 47 3.63 7.59 12.18
CA ARG A 47 3.22 7.72 13.59
C ARG A 47 3.13 6.35 14.26
N LYS A 48 2.60 5.35 13.55
CA LYS A 48 2.45 4.00 14.10
C LYS A 48 3.79 3.33 14.34
N TYR A 49 4.71 3.42 13.39
CA TYR A 49 6.02 2.77 13.49
C TYR A 49 7.06 3.64 14.20
N GLY A 50 6.85 4.94 14.30
CA GLY A 50 7.77 5.86 14.97
C GLY A 50 9.16 5.82 14.37
N LYS A 51 10.17 5.69 15.21
CA LYS A 51 11.59 5.66 14.81
C LYS A 51 11.92 4.44 13.93
N MET A 52 11.10 3.40 13.97
CA MET A 52 11.29 2.17 13.18
C MET A 52 10.85 2.33 11.72
N PHE A 53 10.12 3.38 11.37
CA PHE A 53 9.59 3.56 10.03
C PHE A 53 10.68 3.46 8.94
N PRO A 54 11.83 4.17 9.05
CA PRO A 54 12.86 4.08 8.01
C PRO A 54 13.49 2.70 7.89
N GLU A 55 13.47 1.90 8.94
CA GLU A 55 13.98 0.53 8.92
C GLU A 55 13.00 -0.45 8.29
N VAL A 56 11.70 -0.26 8.53
CA VAL A 56 10.65 -1.10 7.97
C VAL A 56 10.40 -0.75 6.50
N PHE A 57 10.39 0.53 6.17
CA PHE A 57 10.11 1.05 4.83
C PHE A 57 11.33 1.75 4.26
N LYS A 58 12.40 1.02 4.02
CA LYS A 58 13.64 1.58 3.45
C LYS A 58 13.41 2.21 2.09
N THR A 59 12.68 1.51 1.24
CA THR A 59 12.31 1.97 -0.10
C THR A 59 10.87 1.57 -0.40
N ILE A 60 10.19 2.40 -1.19
CA ILE A 60 8.83 2.12 -1.65
C ILE A 60 8.82 2.31 -3.16
N THR A 61 8.35 1.30 -3.90
CA THR A 61 8.19 1.38 -5.34
C THR A 61 6.72 1.62 -5.67
N VAL A 62 6.46 2.61 -6.52
CA VAL A 62 5.12 3.00 -6.95
C VAL A 62 5.06 3.07 -8.47
N ASP A 63 3.85 3.09 -9.04
CA ASP A 63 3.69 3.36 -10.47
C ASP A 63 3.67 4.87 -10.74
N ASN A 64 3.50 5.25 -12.00
CA ASN A 64 3.48 6.66 -12.41
C ASN A 64 2.09 7.30 -12.33
N GLY A 65 1.21 6.77 -11.48
CA GLY A 65 -0.12 7.34 -11.28
C GLY A 65 -0.07 8.71 -10.60
N THR A 66 -1.07 9.53 -10.86
CA THR A 66 -1.16 10.89 -10.29
C THR A 66 -1.27 10.87 -8.77
N GLU A 67 -1.82 9.80 -8.19
CA GLU A 67 -1.92 9.61 -6.75
C GLU A 67 -0.56 9.47 -6.06
N PHE A 68 0.49 9.16 -6.82
CA PHE A 68 1.85 9.03 -6.32
C PHE A 68 2.77 10.17 -6.81
N SER A 69 2.19 11.28 -7.25
CA SER A 69 2.96 12.39 -7.82
C SER A 69 3.72 13.22 -6.78
N ASN A 70 3.30 13.17 -5.50
CA ASN A 70 3.96 13.93 -4.44
C ASN A 70 5.07 13.12 -3.79
N CYS A 71 6.16 12.91 -4.52
CA CYS A 71 7.33 12.17 -4.06
C CYS A 71 7.92 12.77 -2.79
N GLU A 72 8.10 14.10 -2.77
CA GLU A 72 8.66 14.83 -1.63
C GLU A 72 7.80 14.61 -0.37
N GLY A 73 6.49 14.73 -0.48
CA GLY A 73 5.57 14.50 0.64
C GLY A 73 5.63 13.07 1.17
N MET A 74 5.77 12.09 0.28
CA MET A 74 5.90 10.69 0.69
C MET A 74 7.23 10.40 1.38
N GLU A 75 8.30 11.08 0.98
CA GLU A 75 9.64 10.83 1.52
C GLU A 75 9.96 11.62 2.78
N THR A 76 9.23 12.71 3.07
CA THR A 76 9.54 13.61 4.18
C THR A 76 8.96 13.12 5.50
N SER A 77 9.82 13.05 6.55
CA SER A 77 9.40 12.66 7.88
C SER A 77 8.56 13.75 8.56
N ILE A 78 7.53 13.34 9.30
CA ILE A 78 6.73 14.25 10.12
C ILE A 78 7.37 14.53 11.47
N PHE A 79 8.32 13.70 11.91
CA PHE A 79 8.98 13.84 13.22
C PHE A 79 10.24 14.68 13.17
N LYS A 80 10.85 14.80 11.99
CA LYS A 80 12.13 15.46 11.83
C LYS A 80 12.06 16.44 10.67
N ALA A 81 12.07 17.71 10.96
CA ALA A 81 12.06 18.76 9.94
C ALA A 81 13.23 18.57 8.96
N GLY A 82 12.93 18.48 7.66
CA GLY A 82 13.94 18.24 6.64
C GLY A 82 14.48 16.82 6.60
N GLY A 83 13.98 15.91 7.46
CA GLY A 83 14.39 14.50 7.46
C GLY A 83 13.66 13.68 6.43
N GLN A 84 14.36 12.67 5.90
CA GLN A 84 13.80 11.72 4.95
C GLN A 84 13.40 10.44 5.69
N ARG A 85 12.14 9.99 5.49
CA ARG A 85 11.64 8.77 6.14
C ARG A 85 11.76 7.53 5.27
N THR A 86 11.74 7.69 3.95
CA THR A 86 11.86 6.58 2.99
C THR A 86 12.34 7.13 1.65
N LYS A 87 12.69 6.24 0.73
CA LYS A 87 13.01 6.60 -0.64
C LYS A 87 11.98 5.99 -1.57
N VAL A 88 11.37 6.82 -2.41
CA VAL A 88 10.34 6.41 -3.37
C VAL A 88 10.98 6.23 -4.75
N TYR A 89 10.69 5.08 -5.37
CA TYR A 89 11.10 4.77 -6.74
C TYR A 89 9.88 4.58 -7.60
N TYR A 90 9.92 5.12 -8.80
CA TYR A 90 8.85 4.94 -9.79
C TYR A 90 9.22 3.78 -10.73
N CYS A 91 8.24 2.91 -11.01
CA CYS A 91 8.43 1.82 -11.97
C CYS A 91 8.68 2.38 -13.35
N HIS A 92 9.58 1.74 -14.09
CA HIS A 92 9.79 2.08 -15.50
C HIS A 92 8.55 1.69 -16.31
N PRO A 93 8.16 2.50 -17.32
CA PRO A 93 7.08 2.13 -18.23
C PRO A 93 7.34 0.76 -18.88
N TYR A 94 6.29 -0.05 -18.99
CA TYR A 94 6.35 -1.37 -19.63
C TYR A 94 7.24 -2.41 -18.90
N CYS A 95 7.66 -2.16 -17.69
CA CYS A 95 8.47 -3.09 -16.92
C CYS A 95 7.61 -3.82 -15.88
N SER A 96 6.84 -4.82 -16.33
CA SER A 96 5.91 -5.58 -15.48
C SER A 96 6.63 -6.38 -14.38
N SER A 97 7.87 -6.80 -14.60
CA SER A 97 8.64 -7.54 -13.61
C SER A 97 8.90 -6.75 -12.32
N GLU A 98 8.96 -5.41 -12.42
CA GLU A 98 9.14 -4.55 -11.24
C GLU A 98 7.94 -4.57 -10.30
N ARG A 99 6.75 -5.00 -10.80
CA ARG A 99 5.49 -4.96 -10.07
C ARG A 99 4.81 -6.32 -9.91
N GLY A 100 5.49 -7.41 -10.29
CA GLY A 100 4.91 -8.75 -10.24
C GLY A 100 4.36 -9.12 -8.87
N SER A 101 5.04 -8.72 -7.79
CA SER A 101 4.58 -8.96 -6.42
C SER A 101 3.29 -8.22 -6.09
N ASN A 102 3.18 -6.96 -6.53
CA ASN A 102 1.98 -6.16 -6.32
C ASN A 102 0.79 -6.72 -7.08
N GLU A 103 1.00 -7.17 -8.31
CA GLU A 103 -0.06 -7.76 -9.12
C GLU A 103 -0.64 -9.02 -8.47
N LYS A 104 0.22 -9.92 -7.98
CA LYS A 104 -0.23 -11.13 -7.27
C LYS A 104 -0.99 -10.79 -6.00
N GLN A 105 -0.51 -9.82 -5.22
CA GLN A 105 -1.20 -9.38 -4.00
C GLN A 105 -2.54 -8.74 -4.31
N ASN A 106 -2.62 -7.95 -5.38
CA ASN A 106 -3.88 -7.35 -5.80
C ASN A 106 -4.90 -8.41 -6.20
N GLN A 107 -4.48 -9.48 -6.87
CA GLN A 107 -5.35 -10.61 -7.19
C GLN A 107 -5.89 -11.26 -5.91
N MET A 108 -5.07 -11.44 -4.90
CA MET A 108 -5.50 -12.00 -3.62
C MET A 108 -6.45 -11.07 -2.86
N ILE A 109 -6.17 -9.76 -2.87
CA ILE A 109 -7.07 -8.77 -2.28
C ILE A 109 -8.44 -8.83 -2.97
N ARG A 110 -8.47 -9.01 -4.29
CA ARG A 110 -9.71 -9.11 -5.07
C ARG A 110 -10.52 -10.38 -4.78
N ARG A 111 -9.95 -11.38 -4.13
CA ARG A 111 -10.73 -12.52 -3.63
C ARG A 111 -11.68 -12.12 -2.51
N LYS A 112 -11.28 -11.15 -1.68
CA LYS A 112 -12.10 -10.65 -0.55
C LYS A 112 -12.85 -9.38 -0.90
N PHE A 113 -12.27 -8.56 -1.78
CA PHE A 113 -12.88 -7.33 -2.29
C PHE A 113 -12.93 -7.39 -3.81
N PRO A 114 -13.89 -8.12 -4.41
CA PRO A 114 -13.97 -8.24 -5.88
C PRO A 114 -14.17 -6.89 -6.57
N LYS A 115 -13.92 -6.84 -7.86
CA LYS A 115 -14.27 -5.67 -8.66
C LYS A 115 -15.75 -5.35 -8.47
N GLY A 116 -16.07 -4.06 -8.28
CA GLY A 116 -17.41 -3.63 -7.96
C GLY A 116 -17.66 -3.42 -6.48
N THR A 117 -16.70 -3.79 -5.61
CA THR A 117 -16.79 -3.50 -4.17
C THR A 117 -16.76 -2.00 -3.94
N ASN A 118 -17.71 -1.50 -3.17
CA ASN A 118 -17.73 -0.09 -2.76
C ASN A 118 -16.99 0.09 -1.44
N PHE A 119 -15.76 0.61 -1.51
CA PHE A 119 -14.93 0.81 -0.32
C PHE A 119 -15.49 1.88 0.63
N ASP A 120 -16.43 2.71 0.18
CA ASP A 120 -17.11 3.64 1.07
C ASP A 120 -17.93 2.91 2.15
N ARG A 121 -18.33 1.67 1.88
CA ARG A 121 -19.08 0.81 2.80
C ARG A 121 -18.20 -0.17 3.57
N VAL A 122 -16.92 -0.22 3.26
CA VAL A 122 -15.98 -1.12 3.93
C VAL A 122 -15.43 -0.42 5.18
N SER A 123 -15.44 -1.12 6.32
CA SER A 123 -14.92 -0.59 7.57
C SER A 123 -13.41 -0.86 7.69
N PRO A 124 -12.68 -0.04 8.50
CA PRO A 124 -11.28 -0.34 8.81
C PRO A 124 -11.08 -1.72 9.44
N LYS A 125 -12.07 -2.22 10.19
CA LYS A 125 -12.02 -3.56 10.78
C LYS A 125 -12.00 -4.64 9.71
N GLU A 126 -12.83 -4.50 8.67
CA GLU A 126 -12.86 -5.45 7.54
C GLU A 126 -11.52 -5.45 6.80
N VAL A 127 -10.92 -4.28 6.58
CA VAL A 127 -9.61 -4.15 5.95
C VAL A 127 -8.56 -4.88 6.79
N ARG A 128 -8.59 -4.71 8.11
CA ARG A 128 -7.67 -5.38 9.02
C ARG A 128 -7.82 -6.90 8.99
N MET A 129 -9.04 -7.39 8.91
CA MET A 129 -9.32 -8.83 8.79
C MET A 129 -8.75 -9.41 7.51
N VAL A 130 -8.89 -8.71 6.40
CA VAL A 130 -8.32 -9.15 5.11
C VAL A 130 -6.80 -9.07 5.13
N GLU A 131 -6.23 -8.04 5.73
CA GLU A 131 -4.78 -7.91 5.92
C GLU A 131 -4.23 -9.12 6.69
N ASP A 132 -4.87 -9.49 7.80
CA ASP A 132 -4.48 -10.66 8.60
C ASP A 132 -4.61 -11.95 7.79
N TRP A 133 -5.67 -12.10 7.04
CA TRP A 133 -5.87 -13.28 6.18
C TRP A 133 -4.76 -13.40 5.14
N LEU A 134 -4.41 -12.29 4.48
CA LEU A 134 -3.32 -12.27 3.49
C LEU A 134 -1.98 -12.64 4.13
N ASN A 135 -1.71 -12.11 5.33
CA ASN A 135 -0.43 -12.33 6.00
C ASN A 135 -0.30 -13.75 6.56
N ARG A 136 -1.41 -14.43 6.78
CA ARG A 136 -1.42 -15.82 7.24
C ARG A 136 -1.55 -16.84 6.11
N TYR A 137 -1.84 -16.38 4.90
CA TYR A 137 -2.06 -17.26 3.76
C TYR A 137 -0.76 -17.95 3.35
N PRO A 138 -0.69 -19.30 3.31
CA PRO A 138 0.52 -20.02 2.89
C PRO A 138 0.84 -19.72 1.43
N ARG A 139 2.12 -19.50 1.14
CA ARG A 139 2.57 -19.15 -0.20
C ARG A 139 3.69 -20.08 -0.66
N LYS A 140 3.64 -20.45 -1.93
CA LYS A 140 4.63 -21.30 -2.54
C LYS A 140 6.05 -20.70 -2.46
N ILE A 141 6.17 -19.38 -2.68
CA ILE A 141 7.44 -18.66 -2.61
C ILE A 141 8.08 -18.69 -1.22
N LEU A 142 7.27 -18.91 -0.17
CA LEU A 142 7.72 -18.99 1.22
C LEU A 142 7.71 -20.44 1.73
N GLY A 143 7.72 -21.45 0.84
CA GLY A 143 7.65 -22.85 1.24
C GLY A 143 6.35 -23.22 1.94
N TRP A 144 5.23 -22.57 1.58
CA TRP A 144 3.90 -22.72 2.15
C TRP A 144 3.74 -22.18 3.58
N TYR A 145 4.71 -21.40 4.07
CA TYR A 145 4.58 -20.63 5.30
C TYR A 145 4.06 -19.21 4.99
N SER A 146 3.33 -18.65 5.91
CA SER A 146 2.83 -17.28 5.80
C SER A 146 3.85 -16.24 6.26
#